data_fcef52327ee8552d18e36e7805483430
#
_entry.id   fcef52327ee8552d18e36e7805483430
#
_cell.length_a   1.000
_cell.length_b   1.000
_cell.length_c   1.000
_cell.angle_alpha   90.00
_cell.angle_beta   90.00
_cell.angle_gamma   90.00
#
_symmetry.space_group_name_H-M   'P 1'
#
loop_
_entity.id
_entity.type
_entity.pdbx_description
1 polymer ?
#
loop_
_entity_poly.entity_id
_entity_poly.type
_entity_poly.pdbx_seq_one_letter_code
_entity_poly.pdbx_strand_id
1 'polypeptide(L)'
;MKKATLIITAVLACAILCYAAYVWTLVDNYPYKIWLHRCNSIEKLHEKEHRYPNIEVDICLRAGGVMDVTHDLDTTFHLGIEPYMKYLGEHPERHMWMDVKNLSEDNLLAFKLRLDSLLMDYGVSKSQLIIESPQWQR
;
A
#
# COMPACT_ATOMS: atom_id res chain seq x y z
N MET A 1 -34.17 39.85 8.32
CA MET A 1 -32.92 39.45 7.64
C MET A 1 -31.94 38.75 8.59
N LYS A 2 -31.50 39.35 9.71
CA LYS A 2 -30.44 38.74 10.59
C LYS A 2 -30.76 37.35 11.12
N LYS A 3 -32.05 37.04 11.49
CA LYS A 3 -32.44 35.70 11.98
C LYS A 3 -32.37 34.60 10.90
N ALA A 4 -32.77 34.91 9.65
CA ALA A 4 -32.69 33.94 8.56
C ALA A 4 -31.24 33.63 8.19
N THR A 5 -30.36 34.61 8.16
CA THR A 5 -28.93 34.44 7.93
C THR A 5 -28.31 33.52 9.00
N LEU A 6 -28.64 33.77 10.29
CA LEU A 6 -28.13 32.94 11.40
C LEU A 6 -28.57 31.48 11.28
N ILE A 7 -29.82 31.22 10.91
CA ILE A 7 -30.35 29.86 10.74
C ILE A 7 -29.63 29.17 9.58
N ILE A 8 -29.45 29.85 8.44
CA ILE A 8 -28.75 29.27 7.26
C ILE A 8 -27.29 28.93 7.62
N THR A 9 -26.59 29.82 8.33
CA THR A 9 -25.22 29.58 8.76
C THR A 9 -25.13 28.38 9.70
N ALA A 10 -26.07 28.24 10.67
CA ALA A 10 -26.10 27.10 11.59
C ALA A 10 -26.36 25.79 10.87
N VAL A 11 -27.27 25.75 9.90
CA VAL A 11 -27.58 24.57 9.09
C VAL A 11 -26.35 24.14 8.25
N LEU A 12 -25.67 25.10 7.61
CA LEU A 12 -24.45 24.83 6.83
C LEU A 12 -23.32 24.28 7.74
N ALA A 13 -23.11 24.89 8.89
CA ALA A 13 -22.10 24.41 9.86
C ALA A 13 -22.40 22.99 10.32
N CYS A 14 -23.68 22.68 10.64
CA CYS A 14 -24.11 21.34 11.02
C CYS A 14 -23.87 20.32 9.89
N ALA A 15 -24.21 20.67 8.65
CA ALA A 15 -23.99 19.81 7.49
C ALA A 15 -22.49 19.51 7.26
N ILE A 16 -21.62 20.53 7.41
CA ILE A 16 -20.16 20.35 7.30
C ILE A 16 -19.64 19.42 8.41
N LEU A 17 -20.08 19.60 9.66
CA LEU A 17 -19.68 18.75 10.76
C LEU A 17 -20.16 17.29 10.60
N CYS A 18 -21.39 17.09 10.13
CA CYS A 18 -21.92 15.74 9.85
C CYS A 18 -21.14 15.08 8.69
N TYR A 19 -20.80 15.84 7.65
CA TYR A 19 -19.98 15.33 6.55
C TYR A 19 -18.56 14.97 7.01
N ALA A 20 -17.93 15.83 7.82
CA ALA A 20 -16.62 15.56 8.38
C ALA A 20 -16.62 14.31 9.29
N ALA A 21 -17.64 14.15 10.15
CA ALA A 21 -17.82 12.96 10.98
C ALA A 21 -18.03 11.70 10.11
N TYR A 22 -18.83 11.78 9.06
CA TYR A 22 -19.04 10.69 8.12
C TYR A 22 -17.75 10.27 7.42
N VAL A 23 -16.97 11.23 6.91
CA VAL A 23 -15.65 10.95 6.30
C VAL A 23 -14.71 10.33 7.31
N TRP A 24 -14.68 10.83 8.55
CA TRP A 24 -13.87 10.26 9.62
C TRP A 24 -14.23 8.79 9.89
N THR A 25 -15.52 8.46 10.03
CA THR A 25 -15.97 7.07 10.22
C THR A 25 -15.63 6.16 9.04
N LEU A 26 -15.62 6.70 7.81
CA LEU A 26 -15.19 5.94 6.64
C LEU A 26 -13.69 5.61 6.68
N VAL A 27 -12.85 6.56 7.12
CA VAL A 27 -11.41 6.37 7.26
C VAL A 27 -11.12 5.33 8.35
N ASP A 28 -11.75 5.46 9.53
CA ASP A 28 -11.54 4.55 10.66
C ASP A 28 -12.08 3.13 10.40
N ASN A 29 -13.23 3.00 9.73
CA ASN A 29 -13.84 1.69 9.45
C ASN A 29 -13.29 0.99 8.21
N TYR A 30 -12.61 1.74 7.31
CA TYR A 30 -12.08 1.20 6.06
C TYR A 30 -10.63 1.63 5.82
N PRO A 31 -9.71 1.43 6.78
CA PRO A 31 -8.31 1.84 6.65
C PRO A 31 -7.62 1.17 5.45
N TYR A 32 -8.08 -0.04 5.05
CA TYR A 32 -7.59 -0.75 3.89
C TYR A 32 -7.84 -0.04 2.54
N LYS A 33 -8.65 1.03 2.52
CA LYS A 33 -8.87 1.87 1.32
C LYS A 33 -7.86 3.01 1.18
N ILE A 34 -7.01 3.22 2.19
CA ILE A 34 -6.03 4.30 2.19
C ILE A 34 -4.66 3.70 1.97
N TRP A 35 -4.08 4.00 0.82
CA TRP A 35 -2.80 3.47 0.38
C TRP A 35 -1.78 4.58 0.14
N LEU A 36 -0.55 4.39 0.62
CA LEU A 36 0.58 5.22 0.26
C LEU A 36 1.15 4.72 -1.07
N HIS A 37 0.84 5.44 -2.14
CA HIS A 37 1.29 5.10 -3.49
C HIS A 37 2.79 5.32 -3.67
N ARG A 38 3.46 4.37 -4.37
CA ARG A 38 4.90 4.36 -4.65
C ARG A 38 5.74 4.55 -3.39
N CYS A 39 5.50 3.71 -2.39
CA CYS A 39 6.30 3.66 -1.18
C CYS A 39 7.63 2.91 -1.45
N ASN A 40 8.43 3.45 -2.39
CA ASN A 40 9.64 2.80 -2.92
C ASN A 40 10.92 3.18 -2.16
N SER A 41 10.79 3.64 -0.92
CA SER A 41 11.92 3.80 -0.01
C SER A 41 11.50 3.59 1.44
N ILE A 42 12.41 3.11 2.26
CA ILE A 42 12.16 2.84 3.69
C ILE A 42 11.99 4.14 4.47
N GLU A 43 12.67 5.20 4.06
CA GLU A 43 12.52 6.54 4.65
C GLU A 43 11.09 7.04 4.45
N LYS A 44 10.53 6.90 3.23
CA LYS A 44 9.15 7.29 2.94
C LYS A 44 8.15 6.45 3.73
N LEU A 45 8.41 5.15 3.89
CA LEU A 45 7.59 4.28 4.74
C LEU A 45 7.50 4.84 6.16
N HIS A 46 8.64 5.01 6.84
CA HIS A 46 8.68 5.48 8.23
C HIS A 46 8.16 6.92 8.40
N GLU A 47 8.38 7.78 7.42
CA GLU A 47 7.85 9.15 7.47
C GLU A 47 6.32 9.18 7.40
N LYS A 48 5.70 8.25 6.66
CA LYS A 48 4.28 8.29 6.31
C LYS A 48 3.42 7.23 7.01
N GLU A 49 4.01 6.22 7.65
CA GLU A 49 3.29 5.07 8.24
C GLU A 49 2.21 5.46 9.26
N HIS A 50 2.39 6.56 9.97
CA HIS A 50 1.41 7.06 10.93
C HIS A 50 0.12 7.58 10.26
N ARG A 51 0.19 7.96 8.98
CA ARG A 51 -0.92 8.52 8.20
C ARG A 51 -1.55 7.50 7.26
N TYR A 52 -0.74 6.57 6.74
CA TYR A 52 -1.17 5.58 5.76
C TYR A 52 -1.03 4.17 6.34
N PRO A 53 -2.15 3.48 6.60
CA PRO A 53 -2.10 2.13 7.16
C PRO A 53 -1.58 1.09 6.16
N ASN A 54 -1.69 1.37 4.87
CA ASN A 54 -1.32 0.45 3.80
C ASN A 54 -0.39 1.13 2.81
N ILE A 55 0.44 0.33 2.14
CA ILE A 55 1.44 0.80 1.20
C ILE A 55 1.31 0.10 -0.15
N GLU A 56 1.62 0.80 -1.20
CA GLU A 56 1.86 0.22 -2.52
C GLU A 56 3.34 0.39 -2.87
N VAL A 57 3.93 -0.69 -3.39
CA VAL A 57 5.35 -0.80 -3.69
C VAL A 57 5.54 -1.36 -5.09
N ASP A 58 6.28 -0.64 -5.92
CA ASP A 58 6.67 -1.11 -7.24
C ASP A 58 7.80 -2.13 -7.14
N ILE A 59 7.69 -3.25 -7.85
CA ILE A 59 8.67 -4.34 -7.82
C ILE A 59 9.10 -4.74 -9.23
N CYS A 60 10.41 -4.81 -9.44
CA CYS A 60 11.01 -5.43 -10.61
C CYS A 60 11.72 -6.73 -10.20
N LEU A 61 11.36 -7.82 -10.87
CA LEU A 61 12.05 -9.10 -10.70
C LEU A 61 13.39 -9.06 -11.42
N ARG A 62 14.47 -9.40 -10.71
CA ARG A 62 15.82 -9.47 -11.25
C ARG A 62 16.31 -10.92 -11.30
N ALA A 63 17.41 -11.12 -11.98
CA ALA A 63 18.08 -12.42 -12.01
C ALA A 63 18.34 -12.95 -10.59
N GLY A 64 18.26 -14.27 -10.41
CA GLY A 64 18.45 -14.89 -9.11
C GLY A 64 17.26 -14.76 -8.15
N GLY A 65 16.09 -14.30 -8.62
CA GLY A 65 14.87 -14.20 -7.81
C GLY A 65 14.84 -12.98 -6.88
N VAL A 66 15.68 -11.98 -7.12
CA VAL A 66 15.68 -10.73 -6.35
C VAL A 66 14.42 -9.93 -6.70
N MET A 67 13.68 -9.50 -5.69
CA MET A 67 12.56 -8.56 -5.79
C MET A 67 13.07 -7.16 -5.47
N ASP A 68 13.48 -6.44 -6.50
CA ASP A 68 14.05 -5.10 -6.41
C ASP A 68 12.94 -4.05 -6.35
N VAL A 69 12.98 -3.19 -5.35
CA VAL A 69 11.98 -2.14 -5.15
C VAL A 69 12.31 -0.95 -6.03
N THR A 70 11.72 -0.94 -7.22
CA THR A 70 11.87 0.12 -8.21
C THR A 70 10.71 0.10 -9.19
N HIS A 71 10.36 1.26 -9.75
CA HIS A 71 9.32 1.38 -10.75
C HIS A 71 9.79 1.00 -12.15
N ASP A 72 11.03 1.32 -12.49
CA ASP A 72 11.55 1.21 -13.85
C ASP A 72 12.51 0.01 -13.99
N LEU A 73 12.35 -0.76 -15.08
CA LEU A 73 13.17 -1.93 -15.33
C LEU A 73 14.66 -1.62 -15.51
N ASP A 74 14.97 -0.45 -16.02
CA ASP A 74 16.35 -0.02 -16.31
C ASP A 74 17.05 0.63 -15.10
N THR A 75 16.34 0.74 -13.98
CA THR A 75 16.83 1.40 -12.77
C THR A 75 16.86 0.43 -11.60
N THR A 76 17.81 0.58 -10.70
CA THR A 76 17.83 -0.09 -9.40
C THR A 76 18.32 0.86 -8.31
N PHE A 77 17.68 0.79 -7.15
CA PHE A 77 18.12 1.47 -5.93
C PHE A 77 18.84 0.51 -4.99
N HIS A 78 19.08 -0.74 -5.42
CA HIS A 78 19.65 -1.81 -4.60
C HIS A 78 18.86 -2.05 -3.30
N LEU A 79 17.55 -1.82 -3.36
CA LEU A 79 16.61 -2.02 -2.26
C LEU A 79 15.76 -3.25 -2.56
N GLY A 80 15.97 -4.31 -1.80
CA GLY A 80 15.11 -5.51 -1.86
C GLY A 80 13.80 -5.33 -1.12
N ILE A 81 12.88 -6.27 -1.31
CA ILE A 81 11.57 -6.28 -0.65
C ILE A 81 11.65 -6.66 0.84
N GLU A 82 12.75 -7.25 1.31
CA GLU A 82 12.91 -7.82 2.63
C GLU A 82 12.59 -6.84 3.78
N PRO A 83 13.03 -5.57 3.77
CA PRO A 83 12.67 -4.60 4.81
C PRO A 83 11.17 -4.36 4.92
N TYR A 84 10.43 -4.40 3.81
CA TYR A 84 8.97 -4.27 3.78
C TYR A 84 8.29 -5.52 4.33
N MET A 85 8.80 -6.70 4.00
CA MET A 85 8.29 -7.95 4.56
C MET A 85 8.50 -8.01 6.08
N LYS A 86 9.66 -7.56 6.56
CA LYS A 86 9.90 -7.41 7.99
C LYS A 86 8.89 -6.47 8.64
N TYR A 87 8.68 -5.29 8.05
CA TYR A 87 7.70 -4.32 8.52
C TYR A 87 6.29 -4.93 8.61
N LEU A 88 5.83 -5.66 7.59
CA LEU A 88 4.53 -6.32 7.60
C LEU A 88 4.42 -7.42 8.65
N GLY A 89 5.48 -8.19 8.89
CA GLY A 89 5.51 -9.21 9.93
C GLY A 89 5.39 -8.61 11.35
N GLU A 90 5.93 -7.41 11.55
CA GLU A 90 5.82 -6.65 12.82
C GLU A 90 4.45 -5.94 12.95
N HIS A 91 3.69 -5.79 11.84
CA HIS A 91 2.42 -5.06 11.76
C HIS A 91 1.33 -5.88 11.05
N PRO A 92 0.72 -6.89 11.71
CA PRO A 92 -0.24 -7.79 11.08
C PRO A 92 -1.54 -7.12 10.60
N GLU A 93 -1.83 -5.91 11.07
CA GLU A 93 -2.96 -5.10 10.63
C GLU A 93 -2.71 -4.31 9.34
N ARG A 94 -1.46 -4.28 8.85
CA ARG A 94 -1.04 -3.54 7.67
C ARG A 94 -1.10 -4.39 6.42
N HIS A 95 -1.26 -3.74 5.27
CA HIS A 95 -1.31 -4.41 3.97
C HIS A 95 -0.34 -3.77 3.00
N MET A 96 0.14 -4.58 2.06
CA MET A 96 0.99 -4.12 0.96
C MET A 96 0.41 -4.55 -0.38
N TRP A 97 0.36 -3.61 -1.29
CA TRP A 97 0.08 -3.83 -2.69
C TRP A 97 1.42 -3.88 -3.44
N MET A 98 1.72 -5.02 -4.00
CA MET A 98 2.91 -5.28 -4.80
C MET A 98 2.56 -5.10 -6.27
N ASP A 99 2.98 -4.00 -6.89
CA ASP A 99 2.85 -3.78 -8.33
C ASP A 99 4.10 -4.36 -9.04
N VAL A 100 3.98 -5.60 -9.51
CA VAL A 100 5.10 -6.35 -10.10
C VAL A 100 5.20 -6.05 -11.59
N LYS A 101 6.11 -5.17 -11.97
CA LYS A 101 6.21 -4.56 -13.30
C LYS A 101 6.51 -5.53 -14.45
N ASN A 102 7.22 -6.61 -14.18
CA ASN A 102 7.68 -7.57 -15.19
C ASN A 102 7.34 -9.03 -14.87
N LEU A 103 6.26 -9.26 -14.15
CA LEU A 103 5.76 -10.62 -13.92
C LEU A 103 5.26 -11.20 -15.24
N SER A 104 5.71 -12.41 -15.57
CA SER A 104 5.38 -13.14 -16.78
C SER A 104 5.28 -14.64 -16.50
N GLU A 105 4.78 -15.42 -17.47
CA GLU A 105 4.74 -16.90 -17.32
C GLU A 105 6.13 -17.47 -17.06
N ASP A 106 7.18 -16.91 -17.68
CA ASP A 106 8.56 -17.41 -17.56
C ASP A 106 9.15 -17.25 -16.15
N ASN A 107 8.73 -16.23 -15.41
CA ASN A 107 9.27 -15.94 -14.08
C ASN A 107 8.27 -16.14 -12.92
N LEU A 108 7.01 -16.50 -13.23
CA LEU A 108 5.96 -16.69 -12.24
C LEU A 108 6.31 -17.71 -11.16
N LEU A 109 6.89 -18.86 -11.56
CA LEU A 109 7.26 -19.89 -10.59
C LEU A 109 8.37 -19.40 -9.64
N ALA A 110 9.38 -18.74 -10.18
CA ALA A 110 10.47 -18.18 -9.38
C ALA A 110 9.93 -17.09 -8.41
N PHE A 111 9.06 -16.21 -8.90
CA PHE A 111 8.38 -15.21 -8.08
C PHE A 111 7.60 -15.85 -6.94
N LYS A 112 6.77 -16.88 -7.24
CA LYS A 112 5.95 -17.55 -6.26
C LYS A 112 6.80 -18.23 -5.18
N LEU A 113 7.84 -18.98 -5.56
CA LEU A 113 8.72 -19.65 -4.61
C LEU A 113 9.43 -18.65 -3.71
N ARG A 114 9.90 -17.53 -4.28
CA ARG A 114 10.54 -16.47 -3.50
C ARG A 114 9.57 -15.81 -2.53
N LEU A 115 8.36 -15.50 -3.00
CA LEU A 115 7.31 -14.91 -2.16
C LEU A 115 6.91 -15.85 -1.01
N ASP A 116 6.69 -17.15 -1.28
CA ASP A 116 6.34 -18.11 -0.24
C ASP A 116 7.46 -18.22 0.83
N SER A 117 8.75 -18.18 0.43
CA SER A 117 9.87 -18.12 1.37
C SER A 117 9.81 -16.85 2.23
N LEU A 118 9.64 -15.67 1.62
CA LEU A 118 9.55 -14.39 2.35
C LEU A 118 8.39 -14.37 3.35
N LEU A 119 7.21 -14.88 2.96
CA LEU A 119 6.06 -15.00 3.86
C LEU A 119 6.39 -15.82 5.10
N MET A 120 7.09 -16.94 4.91
CA MET A 120 7.50 -17.81 6.03
C MET A 120 8.57 -17.16 6.89
N ASP A 121 9.60 -16.58 6.27
CA ASP A 121 10.77 -16.02 6.96
C ASP A 121 10.39 -14.84 7.85
N TYR A 122 9.41 -14.04 7.41
CA TYR A 122 8.98 -12.82 8.12
C TYR A 122 7.62 -12.96 8.83
N GLY A 123 6.97 -14.12 8.76
CA GLY A 123 5.67 -14.35 9.42
C GLY A 123 4.52 -13.53 8.82
N VAL A 124 4.60 -13.18 7.54
CA VAL A 124 3.58 -12.38 6.84
C VAL A 124 2.44 -13.26 6.35
N SER A 125 1.20 -12.85 6.60
CA SER A 125 0.02 -13.54 6.08
C SER A 125 -0.23 -13.18 4.61
N LYS A 126 -0.67 -14.15 3.80
CA LYS A 126 -1.11 -13.90 2.41
C LYS A 126 -2.23 -12.87 2.32
N SER A 127 -3.06 -12.76 3.35
CA SER A 127 -4.15 -11.77 3.41
C SER A 127 -3.68 -10.32 3.53
N GLN A 128 -2.41 -10.10 3.89
CA GLN A 128 -1.81 -8.77 3.94
C GLN A 128 -1.34 -8.28 2.56
N LEU A 129 -1.36 -9.15 1.53
CA LEU A 129 -0.80 -8.83 0.23
C LEU A 129 -1.87 -8.73 -0.86
N ILE A 130 -1.74 -7.72 -1.71
CA ILE A 130 -2.34 -7.64 -3.04
C ILE A 130 -1.20 -7.70 -4.04
N ILE A 131 -1.35 -8.53 -5.08
CA ILE A 131 -0.35 -8.65 -6.14
C ILE A 131 -1.02 -8.24 -7.45
N GLU A 132 -0.44 -7.26 -8.12
CA GLU A 132 -0.83 -6.80 -9.43
C GLU A 132 0.34 -6.91 -10.40
N SER A 133 0.04 -7.15 -11.66
CA SER A 133 1.01 -7.04 -12.74
C SER A 133 0.34 -6.52 -14.02
N PRO A 134 0.86 -5.45 -14.61
CA PRO A 134 0.32 -4.90 -15.85
C PRO A 134 0.52 -5.81 -17.06
N GLN A 135 1.39 -6.82 -16.95
CA GLN A 135 1.77 -7.71 -18.07
C GLN A 135 1.08 -9.08 -18.04
N TRP A 136 0.27 -9.37 -17.02
CA TRP A 136 -0.39 -10.67 -16.87
C TRP A 136 -1.31 -11.08 -18.03
N GLN A 137 -1.78 -10.13 -18.82
CA GLN A 137 -2.75 -10.34 -19.90
C GLN A 137 -2.14 -10.28 -21.31
N ARG A 138 -0.82 -10.39 -21.47
CA ARG A 138 -0.19 -10.33 -22.80
C ARG A 138 0.48 -11.63 -23.14
#